data_2d22fb840d7c0388dc4070098800884d
#
_entry.id   2d22fb840d7c0388dc4070098800884d
#
_cell.length_a   1.000
_cell.length_b   1.000
_cell.length_c   1.000
_cell.angle_alpha   90.00
_cell.angle_beta   90.00
_cell.angle_gamma   90.00
#
_symmetry.space_group_name_H-M   'P 1'
#
loop_
_entity.id
_entity.type
_entity.pdbx_description
1 polymer ?
#
loop_
_entity_poly.entity_id
_entity_poly.type
_entity_poly.pdbx_seq_one_letter_code
_entity_poly.pdbx_strand_id
1 'polypeptide(L)'
;LGTGFVVFDEFARGTNPKEGQKFVEALAKYLNDRPTISLMTTHFDGIVGDNMNHYQVVGLKNVDFENLRRKIELSKNSMELIQEYMDFRLEKADKAEVPKDALNIAKLIGIDKRFTEIILEEYIKED
;
A
#
# COMPACT_ATOMS: atom_id res chain seq x y z
N LEU A 1 -1.04 16.82 26.05
CA LEU A 1 -0.01 15.83 25.79
C LEU A 1 1.36 16.48 25.83
N GLY A 2 2.27 15.97 26.67
CA GLY A 2 3.67 16.38 26.69
C GLY A 2 4.45 15.79 25.50
N THR A 3 5.77 15.93 25.54
CA THR A 3 6.68 15.25 24.62
C THR A 3 6.59 13.74 24.79
N GLY A 4 6.55 13.02 23.68
CA GLY A 4 6.44 11.56 23.73
C GLY A 4 6.64 10.91 22.36
N PHE A 5 6.44 9.60 22.36
CA PHE A 5 6.43 8.77 21.16
C PHE A 5 5.11 8.00 21.13
N VAL A 6 4.40 8.10 20.02
CA VAL A 6 3.12 7.40 19.81
C VAL A 6 3.14 6.60 18.49
N VAL A 7 2.52 5.44 18.54
CA VAL A 7 2.37 4.55 17.39
C VAL A 7 0.90 4.26 17.17
N PHE A 8 0.44 4.44 15.94
CA PHE A 8 -0.91 4.04 15.50
C PHE A 8 -0.78 3.02 14.37
N ASP A 9 -1.34 1.86 14.58
CA ASP A 9 -1.38 0.80 13.57
C ASP A 9 -2.77 0.72 12.95
N GLU A 10 -2.85 1.07 11.67
CA GLU A 10 -4.09 1.08 10.87
C GLU A 10 -5.28 1.77 11.57
N PHE A 11 -5.05 2.97 12.10
CA PHE A 11 -6.08 3.78 12.73
C PHE A 11 -7.29 3.98 11.79
N ALA A 12 -8.49 3.91 12.36
CA ALA A 12 -9.77 4.00 11.64
C ALA A 12 -10.03 2.87 10.63
N ARG A 13 -9.32 1.75 10.74
CA ARG A 13 -9.63 0.54 9.98
C ARG A 13 -11.03 0.02 10.32
N GLY A 14 -11.79 -0.40 9.30
CA GLY A 14 -13.14 -0.93 9.47
C GLY A 14 -14.25 0.12 9.48
N THR A 15 -13.90 1.40 9.39
CA THR A 15 -14.87 2.49 9.17
C THR A 15 -15.19 2.64 7.66
N ASN A 16 -16.19 3.47 7.35
CA ASN A 16 -16.40 3.86 5.96
C ASN A 16 -15.10 4.46 5.38
N PRO A 17 -14.62 4.01 4.20
CA PRO A 17 -13.32 4.42 3.67
C PRO A 17 -13.13 5.94 3.56
N LYS A 18 -14.16 6.68 3.14
CA LYS A 18 -14.09 8.15 3.03
C LYS A 18 -13.99 8.82 4.39
N GLU A 19 -14.75 8.35 5.37
CA GLU A 19 -14.67 8.84 6.74
C GLU A 19 -13.34 8.46 7.39
N GLY A 20 -12.94 7.20 7.25
CA GLY A 20 -11.66 6.70 7.78
C GLY A 20 -10.48 7.51 7.28
N GLN A 21 -10.42 7.80 6.00
CA GLN A 21 -9.38 8.65 5.41
C GLN A 21 -9.35 10.04 6.06
N LYS A 22 -10.50 10.68 6.25
CA LYS A 22 -10.60 12.00 6.90
C LYS A 22 -10.13 11.98 8.36
N PHE A 23 -10.46 10.93 9.09
CA PHE A 23 -9.98 10.77 10.46
C PHE A 23 -8.45 10.59 10.53
N VAL A 24 -7.88 9.80 9.63
CA VAL A 24 -6.43 9.60 9.57
C VAL A 24 -5.70 10.88 9.17
N GLU A 25 -6.20 11.61 8.17
CA GLU A 25 -5.66 12.92 7.79
C GLU A 25 -5.68 13.91 8.95
N ALA A 26 -6.80 13.98 9.67
CA ALA A 26 -6.96 14.87 10.82
C ALA A 26 -6.01 14.49 11.96
N LEU A 27 -5.88 13.20 12.27
CA LEU A 27 -4.96 12.72 13.29
C LEU A 27 -3.50 13.02 12.93
N ALA A 28 -3.12 12.78 11.69
CA ALA A 28 -1.76 13.06 11.21
C ALA A 28 -1.40 14.54 11.37
N LYS A 29 -2.29 15.45 10.95
CA LYS A 29 -2.12 16.89 11.13
C LYS A 29 -2.06 17.29 12.61
N TYR A 30 -2.96 16.76 13.42
CA TYR A 30 -3.01 17.03 14.85
C TYR A 30 -1.71 16.64 15.56
N LEU A 31 -1.14 15.49 15.24
CA LEU A 31 0.11 15.02 15.81
C LEU A 31 1.33 15.77 15.29
N ASN A 32 1.29 16.20 14.02
CA ASN A 32 2.39 16.92 13.40
C ASN A 32 2.65 18.31 14.03
N ASP A 33 1.61 18.91 14.60
CA ASP A 33 1.70 20.20 15.28
C ASP A 33 2.12 20.09 16.78
N ARG A 34 2.47 18.88 17.23
CA ARG A 34 2.81 18.63 18.62
C ARG A 34 4.27 18.21 18.79
N PRO A 35 4.88 18.47 19.95
CA PRO A 35 6.25 18.06 20.25
C PRO A 35 6.32 16.54 20.56
N THR A 36 5.78 15.75 19.66
CA THR A 36 5.66 14.28 19.80
C THR A 36 6.16 13.64 18.52
N ILE A 37 6.96 12.59 18.65
CA ILE A 37 7.31 11.73 17.51
C ILE A 37 6.17 10.74 17.33
N SER A 38 5.58 10.72 16.16
CA SER A 38 4.48 9.80 15.83
C SER A 38 4.84 8.92 14.64
N LEU A 39 4.51 7.64 14.75
CA LEU A 39 4.58 6.66 13.69
C LEU A 39 3.18 6.14 13.42
N MET A 40 2.76 6.16 12.18
CA MET A 40 1.44 5.71 11.77
C MET A 40 1.52 4.78 10.57
N THR A 41 0.86 3.64 10.64
CA THR A 41 0.62 2.80 9.48
C THR A 41 -0.80 3.01 8.96
N THR A 42 -0.97 3.05 7.65
CA THR A 42 -2.28 3.20 7.02
C THR A 42 -2.28 2.62 5.60
N HIS A 43 -3.43 2.16 5.15
CA HIS A 43 -3.67 1.77 3.77
C HIS A 43 -4.41 2.87 2.97
N PHE A 44 -4.72 3.99 3.59
CA PHE A 44 -5.35 5.12 2.91
C PHE A 44 -4.33 5.94 2.12
N ASP A 45 -4.72 6.35 0.93
CA ASP A 45 -3.94 7.23 0.07
C ASP A 45 -4.03 8.70 0.51
N GLY A 46 -3.04 9.49 0.13
CA GLY A 46 -3.10 10.94 0.23
C GLY A 46 -3.03 11.50 1.66
N ILE A 47 -2.60 10.69 2.64
CA ILE A 47 -2.50 11.13 4.04
C ILE A 47 -1.30 12.04 4.29
N VAL A 48 -0.22 11.85 3.55
CA VAL A 48 1.04 12.53 3.79
C VAL A 48 0.94 14.00 3.38
N GLY A 49 1.19 14.88 4.34
CA GLY A 49 1.27 16.33 4.14
C GLY A 49 2.68 16.86 4.32
N ASP A 50 2.79 18.20 4.35
CA ASP A 50 4.05 18.89 4.60
C ASP A 50 4.63 18.51 5.97
N ASN A 51 5.95 18.44 6.04
CA ASN A 51 6.70 18.07 7.25
C ASN A 51 6.43 16.65 7.78
N MET A 52 5.95 15.76 6.94
CA MET A 52 5.80 14.35 7.22
C MET A 52 6.76 13.53 6.37
N ASN A 53 7.29 12.44 6.93
CA ASN A 53 8.07 11.48 6.18
C ASN A 53 7.17 10.30 5.79
N HIS A 54 7.17 9.96 4.52
CA HIS A 54 6.40 8.85 3.98
C HIS A 54 7.32 7.70 3.59
N TYR A 55 7.01 6.51 4.10
CA TYR A 55 7.70 5.28 3.76
C TYR A 55 6.70 4.27 3.23
N GLN A 56 7.11 3.52 2.24
CA GLN A 56 6.32 2.44 1.64
C GLN A 56 7.12 1.15 1.63
N VAL A 57 6.42 0.03 1.70
CA VAL A 57 7.01 -1.29 1.44
C VAL A 57 7.36 -1.38 -0.04
N VAL A 58 8.57 -1.85 -0.36
CA VAL A 58 9.02 -2.03 -1.75
C VAL A 58 8.10 -2.98 -2.52
N GLY A 59 7.65 -4.06 -1.88
CA GLY A 59 6.72 -5.00 -2.46
C GLY A 59 7.29 -5.73 -3.68
N LEU A 60 6.53 -5.77 -4.76
CA LEU A 60 6.92 -6.42 -6.02
C LEU A 60 7.48 -5.44 -7.06
N LYS A 61 7.75 -4.20 -6.69
CA LYS A 61 8.16 -3.12 -7.59
C LYS A 61 9.36 -3.45 -8.48
N ASN A 62 10.36 -4.13 -7.92
CA ASN A 62 11.63 -4.44 -8.60
C ASN A 62 11.70 -5.87 -9.12
N VAL A 63 10.59 -6.59 -9.11
CA VAL A 63 10.53 -8.00 -9.53
C VAL A 63 10.44 -8.11 -11.04
N ASP A 64 11.20 -9.03 -11.62
CA ASP A 64 11.03 -9.46 -13.01
C ASP A 64 9.75 -10.31 -13.10
N PHE A 65 8.65 -9.69 -13.53
CA PHE A 65 7.34 -10.32 -13.62
C PHE A 65 7.29 -11.47 -14.63
N GLU A 66 8.03 -11.40 -15.70
CA GLU A 66 8.11 -12.47 -16.71
C GLU A 66 8.73 -13.73 -16.10
N ASN A 67 9.83 -13.57 -15.38
CA ASN A 67 10.49 -14.68 -14.70
C ASN A 67 9.62 -15.26 -13.57
N LEU A 68 9.01 -14.41 -12.77
CA LEU A 68 8.12 -14.83 -11.70
C LEU A 68 6.90 -15.57 -12.25
N ARG A 69 6.31 -15.10 -13.33
CA ARG A 69 5.19 -15.75 -14.02
C ARG A 69 5.54 -17.17 -14.47
N ARG A 70 6.70 -17.35 -15.09
CA ARG A 70 7.17 -18.68 -15.51
C ARG A 70 7.33 -19.63 -14.33
N LYS A 71 7.87 -19.14 -13.22
CA LYS A 71 8.02 -19.94 -12.00
C LYS A 71 6.68 -20.32 -11.37
N ILE A 72 5.71 -19.41 -11.40
CA ILE A 72 4.34 -19.65 -10.91
C ILE A 72 3.65 -20.73 -11.73
N GLU A 73 3.78 -20.72 -13.05
CA GLU A 73 3.21 -21.71 -13.95
C GLU A 73 3.73 -23.14 -13.65
N LEU A 74 4.95 -23.25 -13.13
CA LEU A 74 5.59 -24.50 -12.75
C LEU A 74 5.38 -24.87 -11.27
N SER A 75 4.83 -23.96 -10.46
CA SER A 75 4.70 -24.15 -9.01
C SER A 75 3.33 -24.72 -8.62
N LYS A 76 3.33 -25.53 -7.56
CA LYS A 76 2.10 -26.03 -6.93
C LYS A 76 1.50 -25.04 -5.94
N ASN A 77 2.26 -24.04 -5.48
CA ASN A 77 1.83 -23.04 -4.51
C ASN A 77 2.27 -21.63 -4.96
N SER A 78 1.43 -21.00 -5.77
CA SER A 78 1.69 -19.69 -6.34
C SER A 78 1.81 -18.57 -5.28
N MET A 79 1.01 -18.64 -4.23
CA MET A 79 1.00 -17.62 -3.17
C MET A 79 2.30 -17.63 -2.35
N GLU A 80 2.79 -18.82 -2.00
CA GLU A 80 4.06 -18.96 -1.29
C GLU A 80 5.22 -18.41 -2.10
N LEU A 81 5.24 -18.71 -3.40
CA LEU A 81 6.26 -18.20 -4.32
C LEU A 81 6.21 -16.67 -4.43
N ILE A 82 5.03 -16.07 -4.53
CA ILE A 82 4.87 -14.61 -4.55
C ILE A 82 5.40 -14.00 -3.26
N GLN A 83 5.12 -14.60 -2.10
CA GLN A 83 5.63 -14.12 -0.81
C GLN A 83 7.16 -14.17 -0.73
N GLU A 84 7.80 -15.16 -1.32
CA GLU A 84 9.28 -15.23 -1.39
C GLU A 84 9.89 -14.07 -2.18
N TYR A 85 9.20 -13.59 -3.21
CA TYR A 85 9.64 -12.45 -4.04
C TYR A 85 9.25 -11.09 -3.48
N MET A 86 8.39 -11.04 -2.47
CA MET A 86 7.97 -9.80 -1.82
C MET A 86 9.12 -9.19 -1.03
N ASP A 87 9.48 -7.96 -1.37
CA ASP A 87 10.47 -7.19 -0.63
C ASP A 87 9.78 -6.38 0.48
N PHE A 88 9.98 -6.77 1.72
CA PHE A 88 9.36 -6.13 2.88
C PHE A 88 10.15 -4.92 3.43
N ARG A 89 11.24 -4.53 2.77
CA ARG A 89 11.99 -3.35 3.17
C ARG A 89 11.16 -2.09 2.90
N LEU A 90 11.42 -1.07 3.74
CA LEU A 90 10.80 0.24 3.56
C LEU A 90 11.69 1.13 2.69
N GLU A 91 11.07 1.86 1.79
CA GLU A 91 11.72 2.93 1.05
C GLU A 91 10.99 4.25 1.28
N LYS A 92 11.73 5.36 1.25
CA LYS A 92 11.14 6.69 1.33
C LYS A 92 10.40 7.00 0.02
N ALA A 93 9.13 7.40 0.14
CA ALA A 93 8.30 7.75 -0.99
C ALA A 93 8.13 9.26 -1.10
N ASP A 94 8.35 9.82 -2.29
CA ASP A 94 8.23 11.26 -2.54
C ASP A 94 6.78 11.70 -2.81
N LYS A 95 5.90 10.74 -3.13
CA LYS A 95 4.48 10.97 -3.43
C LYS A 95 3.61 9.96 -2.70
N ALA A 96 2.35 10.35 -2.48
CA ALA A 96 1.35 9.51 -1.82
C ALA A 96 0.78 8.38 -2.72
N GLU A 97 1.55 7.91 -3.69
CA GLU A 97 1.11 6.80 -4.55
C GLU A 97 1.26 5.46 -3.81
N VAL A 98 0.15 4.73 -3.70
CA VAL A 98 0.16 3.35 -3.19
C VAL A 98 0.56 2.38 -4.28
N PRO A 99 1.43 1.40 -4.00
CA PRO A 99 1.77 0.35 -4.96
C PRO A 99 0.52 -0.40 -5.43
N LYS A 100 0.37 -0.58 -6.75
CA LYS A 100 -0.75 -1.33 -7.36
C LYS A 100 -0.44 -2.83 -7.44
N ASP A 101 0.05 -3.42 -6.36
CA ASP A 101 0.48 -4.82 -6.32
C ASP A 101 -0.68 -5.80 -6.48
N ALA A 102 -1.88 -5.46 -6.03
CA ALA A 102 -3.04 -6.33 -6.14
C ALA A 102 -3.37 -6.73 -7.59
N LEU A 103 -3.31 -5.77 -8.52
CA LEU A 103 -3.54 -6.05 -9.94
C LEU A 103 -2.42 -6.93 -10.53
N ASN A 104 -1.18 -6.66 -10.17
CA ASN A 104 -0.04 -7.45 -10.62
C ASN A 104 -0.12 -8.89 -10.09
N ILE A 105 -0.47 -9.05 -8.82
CA ILE A 105 -0.70 -10.37 -8.21
C ILE A 105 -1.84 -11.10 -8.92
N ALA A 106 -2.96 -10.43 -9.20
CA ALA A 106 -4.09 -11.00 -9.92
C ALA A 106 -3.68 -11.55 -11.31
N LYS A 107 -2.87 -10.79 -12.04
CA LYS A 107 -2.31 -11.25 -13.33
C LYS A 107 -1.39 -12.45 -13.17
N LEU A 108 -0.54 -12.46 -12.14
CA LEU A 108 0.41 -13.54 -11.88
C LEU A 108 -0.27 -14.86 -11.52
N ILE A 109 -1.33 -14.84 -10.72
CA ILE A 109 -2.06 -16.05 -10.33
C ILE A 109 -3.04 -16.55 -11.40
N GLY A 110 -3.11 -15.88 -12.54
CA GLY A 110 -3.89 -16.32 -13.68
C GLY A 110 -5.40 -16.10 -13.54
N ILE A 111 -5.80 -15.00 -12.90
CA ILE A 111 -7.22 -14.60 -12.88
C ILE A 111 -7.67 -14.37 -14.34
N ASP A 112 -8.93 -14.66 -14.60
CA ASP A 112 -9.54 -14.54 -15.92
C ASP A 112 -9.16 -13.21 -16.60
N LYS A 113 -8.73 -13.32 -17.85
CA LYS A 113 -8.24 -12.18 -18.63
C LYS A 113 -9.30 -11.09 -18.79
N ARG A 114 -10.55 -11.47 -19.05
CA ARG A 114 -11.66 -10.51 -19.19
C ARG A 114 -11.91 -9.75 -17.89
N PHE A 115 -11.83 -10.43 -16.77
CA PHE A 115 -11.97 -9.79 -15.45
C PHE A 115 -10.83 -8.78 -15.21
N THR A 116 -9.60 -9.12 -15.56
CA THR A 116 -8.44 -8.21 -15.46
C THR A 116 -8.61 -6.97 -16.35
N GLU A 117 -9.14 -7.14 -17.57
CA GLU A 117 -9.44 -6.03 -18.48
C GLU A 117 -10.48 -5.08 -17.88
N ILE A 118 -11.55 -5.61 -17.30
CA ILE A 118 -12.59 -4.81 -16.63
C ILE A 118 -12.00 -4.02 -15.46
N ILE A 119 -11.14 -4.63 -14.65
CA ILE A 119 -10.46 -3.93 -13.54
C ILE A 119 -9.64 -2.75 -14.10
N LEU A 120 -8.88 -2.94 -15.17
CA LEU A 120 -8.11 -1.87 -15.81
C LEU A 120 -9.00 -0.74 -16.34
N GLU A 121 -10.13 -1.07 -16.94
CA GLU A 121 -11.12 -0.09 -17.41
C GLU A 121 -11.64 0.77 -16.24
N GLU A 122 -11.89 0.16 -15.07
CA GLU A 122 -12.33 0.90 -13.87
C GLU A 122 -11.24 1.84 -13.33
N TYR A 123 -9.96 1.45 -13.36
CA TYR A 123 -8.88 2.36 -12.99
C TYR A 123 -8.77 3.58 -13.91
N ILE A 124 -9.00 3.42 -15.21
CA ILE A 124 -8.95 4.51 -16.20
C ILE A 124 -10.08 5.53 -15.97
N LYS A 125 -11.24 5.09 -15.49
CA LYS A 125 -12.38 5.98 -15.23
C LYS A 125 -12.17 6.92 -14.02
N GLU A 126 -11.26 6.58 -13.10
CA GLU A 126 -10.96 7.39 -11.93
C GLU A 126 -9.96 8.53 -12.20
N ASP A 127 -9.25 8.47 -13.31
CA ASP A 127 -8.34 9.51 -13.80
C ASP A 127 -9.11 10.50 -14.71
#